data_0020e56ca5c724f6584e90fd60e9ff96
#
_entry.id   0020e56ca5c724f6584e90fd60e9ff96
#
_cell.length_a   1.000
_cell.length_b   1.000
_cell.length_c   1.000
_cell.angle_alpha   90.00
_cell.angle_beta   90.00
_cell.angle_gamma   90.00
#
_symmetry.space_group_name_H-M   'P 1'
#
loop_
_entity.id
_entity.type
_entity.pdbx_description
1 polymer ?
#
loop_
_entity_poly.entity_id
_entity_poly.type
_entity_poly.pdbx_seq_one_letter_code
_entity_poly.pdbx_strand_id
1 'polypeptide(L)'
;MGKKRRQYLEVDPAELGAIVERTRETLSPGDFTKLKAAMETLAFLTAELQAKGTSLERLRRLLFGAPTEKTEEVLRKAGQQSAGRPQGQAKEGARASGHGRTSAAAYTGARREKVQHAQLKSGQRCQGCLKGKLYLLSEPAVLVRVTGMAPLAATVWECERLRCNLCGEVYTAQAPEGVGEEKYDETAVAMTGLLKYGTGLPFHRIEKLQKGLGIPLPATPQWELVEAGAKKLRPAFDELVNQAAQAQVLHNDDTVMKVLALTREQVQAAAAGTPLERTGVFTSGILAVNEQHPIALFFTGRQHAGENLADVLKQRAAELAAPIQMSDALARNVPGKFATLLAHCLAHARRGFVDVATDFPAECTHVLEALREVYQVDAAARRDGLTPAQRLALHQLESGPVMEKLKAWLDEQFTQRKVEPHSGLGQAIAHMRKHWQKLTLFLREEGAPLDNNICERALKKAILHRKNALFYRTLNGARVGDVFMSLIHTVELCEGNPFDYLVALLRHPEAVAEAPGEWRPWNYQQALAAADAPSAS
;
A
#
# COMPACT_ATOMS: atom_id res chain seq x y z
N MET A 1 46.43 -28.20 0.91
CA MET A 1 46.83 -27.25 1.95
C MET A 1 45.62 -26.68 2.63
N GLY A 2 45.28 -27.18 3.83
CA GLY A 2 44.10 -26.77 4.59
C GLY A 2 44.28 -25.32 5.13
N LYS A 3 43.34 -24.43 4.83
CA LYS A 3 43.28 -23.10 5.47
C LYS A 3 43.01 -23.30 6.96
N LYS A 4 44.01 -22.97 7.81
CA LYS A 4 43.83 -22.86 9.26
C LYS A 4 42.68 -21.85 9.53
N ARG A 5 41.61 -22.29 10.19
CA ARG A 5 40.59 -21.40 10.76
C ARG A 5 41.28 -20.48 11.75
N ARG A 6 41.26 -19.16 11.50
CA ARG A 6 41.69 -18.17 12.50
C ARG A 6 40.57 -18.13 13.57
N GLN A 7 40.96 -18.36 14.81
CA GLN A 7 40.09 -18.08 15.96
C GLN A 7 40.10 -16.55 16.15
N TYR A 8 38.92 -15.96 16.09
CA TYR A 8 38.73 -14.55 16.42
C TYR A 8 38.30 -14.49 17.88
N LEU A 9 38.90 -13.58 18.65
CA LEU A 9 38.51 -13.25 20.00
C LEU A 9 37.52 -12.06 19.90
N GLU A 10 36.30 -12.23 20.34
CA GLU A 10 35.37 -11.11 20.48
C GLU A 10 35.68 -10.40 21.78
N VAL A 11 36.11 -9.16 21.71
CA VAL A 11 36.41 -8.31 22.86
C VAL A 11 35.66 -7.00 22.70
N ASP A 12 34.95 -6.60 23.75
CA ASP A 12 34.23 -5.32 23.79
C ASP A 12 35.21 -4.14 23.65
N PRO A 13 34.94 -3.15 22.77
CA PRO A 13 35.76 -1.94 22.67
C PRO A 13 35.98 -1.21 23.98
N ALA A 14 35.03 -1.21 24.90
CA ALA A 14 35.16 -0.63 26.24
C ALA A 14 36.15 -1.43 27.12
N GLU A 15 36.15 -2.75 27.03
CA GLU A 15 37.09 -3.63 27.73
C GLU A 15 38.52 -3.47 27.19
N LEU A 16 38.68 -3.38 25.87
CA LEU A 16 39.94 -3.06 25.21
C LEU A 16 40.48 -1.70 25.66
N GLY A 17 39.63 -0.68 25.77
CA GLY A 17 40.00 0.64 26.29
C GLY A 17 40.55 0.58 27.70
N ALA A 18 39.87 -0.18 28.58
CA ALA A 18 40.31 -0.37 29.95
C ALA A 18 41.64 -1.15 30.07
N ILE A 19 41.88 -2.10 29.16
CA ILE A 19 43.15 -2.83 29.06
C ILE A 19 44.29 -1.87 28.64
N VAL A 20 44.05 -1.07 27.59
CA VAL A 20 45.04 -0.10 27.11
C VAL A 20 45.39 0.95 28.19
N GLU A 21 44.38 1.48 28.89
CA GLU A 21 44.65 2.45 29.99
C GLU A 21 45.49 1.83 31.13
N ARG A 22 45.34 0.56 31.46
CA ARG A 22 46.17 -0.17 32.44
C ARG A 22 47.63 -0.30 31.99
N THR A 23 47.93 -0.27 30.69
CA THR A 23 49.31 -0.32 30.18
C THR A 23 50.02 1.04 30.19
N ARG A 24 49.32 2.11 30.60
CA ARG A 24 49.83 3.49 30.58
C ARG A 24 51.12 3.67 31.42
N GLU A 25 51.21 2.98 32.54
CA GLU A 25 52.37 3.07 33.44
C GLU A 25 53.54 2.15 33.01
N THR A 26 53.28 1.18 32.13
CA THR A 26 54.27 0.18 31.71
C THR A 26 54.88 0.45 30.32
N LEU A 27 54.21 1.28 29.50
CA LEU A 27 54.66 1.63 28.15
C LEU A 27 55.31 3.02 28.11
N SER A 28 56.22 3.24 27.13
CA SER A 28 56.69 4.59 26.87
C SER A 28 55.54 5.49 26.43
N PRO A 29 55.58 6.82 26.74
CA PRO A 29 54.51 7.74 26.35
C PRO A 29 54.18 7.70 24.84
N GLY A 30 55.19 7.47 24.00
CA GLY A 30 55.04 7.36 22.55
C GLY A 30 54.37 6.08 22.11
N ASP A 31 54.67 4.96 22.77
CA ASP A 31 54.08 3.66 22.44
C ASP A 31 52.64 3.56 22.96
N PHE A 32 52.35 4.13 24.13
CA PHE A 32 50.98 4.23 24.65
C PHE A 32 50.09 5.03 23.70
N THR A 33 50.59 6.18 23.20
CA THR A 33 49.81 7.01 22.25
C THR A 33 49.52 6.26 20.95
N LYS A 34 50.49 5.51 20.42
CA LYS A 34 50.33 4.69 19.20
C LYS A 34 49.32 3.56 19.44
N LEU A 35 49.37 2.87 20.57
CA LEU A 35 48.49 1.77 20.90
C LEU A 35 47.05 2.27 21.07
N LYS A 36 46.86 3.41 21.74
CA LYS A 36 45.57 4.06 21.92
C LYS A 36 44.96 4.49 20.57
N ALA A 37 45.74 5.12 19.70
CA ALA A 37 45.32 5.54 18.37
C ALA A 37 44.94 4.32 17.47
N ALA A 38 45.71 3.23 17.55
CA ALA A 38 45.40 2.00 16.82
C ALA A 38 44.07 1.39 17.28
N MET A 39 43.80 1.38 18.57
CA MET A 39 42.54 0.88 19.14
C MET A 39 41.34 1.76 18.75
N GLU A 40 41.48 3.09 18.83
CA GLU A 40 40.42 4.02 18.39
C GLU A 40 40.12 3.87 16.91
N THR A 41 41.15 3.65 16.08
CA THR A 41 41.02 3.36 14.65
C THR A 41 40.28 2.04 14.41
N LEU A 42 40.59 1.00 15.18
CA LEU A 42 39.91 -0.30 15.08
C LEU A 42 38.44 -0.20 15.47
N ALA A 43 38.13 0.52 16.56
CA ALA A 43 36.74 0.76 16.99
C ALA A 43 35.94 1.54 15.92
N PHE A 44 36.55 2.59 15.35
CA PHE A 44 35.97 3.36 14.26
C PHE A 44 35.70 2.49 13.02
N LEU A 45 36.69 1.70 12.57
CA LEU A 45 36.55 0.82 11.42
C LEU A 45 35.48 -0.26 11.66
N THR A 46 35.35 -0.77 12.88
CA THR A 46 34.33 -1.75 13.25
C THR A 46 32.94 -1.13 13.19
N ALA A 47 32.76 0.08 13.72
CA ALA A 47 31.51 0.82 13.63
C ALA A 47 31.12 1.16 12.18
N GLU A 48 32.09 1.57 11.35
CA GLU A 48 31.88 1.82 9.92
C GLU A 48 31.50 0.53 9.15
N LEU A 49 32.13 -0.60 9.45
CA LEU A 49 31.80 -1.88 8.85
C LEU A 49 30.40 -2.37 9.26
N GLN A 50 30.00 -2.16 10.51
CA GLN A 50 28.64 -2.44 10.97
C GLN A 50 27.62 -1.52 10.28
N ALA A 51 27.89 -0.22 10.16
CA ALA A 51 27.07 0.73 9.44
C ALA A 51 26.95 0.37 7.95
N LYS A 52 28.04 -0.06 7.30
CA LYS A 52 28.04 -0.54 5.91
C LYS A 52 27.32 -1.89 5.75
N GLY A 53 27.45 -2.79 6.72
CA GLY A 53 26.68 -4.04 6.76
C GLY A 53 25.17 -3.78 6.78
N THR A 54 24.75 -2.85 7.63
CA THR A 54 23.34 -2.41 7.69
C THR A 54 22.87 -1.78 6.37
N SER A 55 23.74 -0.99 5.72
CA SER A 55 23.45 -0.37 4.43
C SER A 55 23.37 -1.39 3.29
N LEU A 56 24.24 -2.42 3.27
CA LEU A 56 24.21 -3.53 2.31
C LEU A 56 22.95 -4.39 2.47
N GLU A 57 22.52 -4.64 3.68
CA GLU A 57 21.29 -5.39 3.95
C GLU A 57 20.05 -4.57 3.53
N ARG A 58 20.06 -3.27 3.80
CA ARG A 58 19.03 -2.34 3.32
C ARG A 58 19.00 -2.27 1.79
N LEU A 59 20.15 -2.27 1.12
CA LEU A 59 20.27 -2.33 -0.33
C LEU A 59 19.75 -3.65 -0.90
N ARG A 60 20.04 -4.78 -0.24
CA ARG A 60 19.51 -6.10 -0.59
C ARG A 60 17.99 -6.14 -0.47
N ARG A 61 17.40 -5.59 0.60
CA ARG A 61 15.94 -5.47 0.76
C ARG A 61 15.30 -4.60 -0.34
N LEU A 62 15.99 -3.54 -0.75
CA LEU A 62 15.54 -2.64 -1.83
C LEU A 62 15.62 -3.27 -3.22
N LEU A 63 16.65 -4.08 -3.50
CA LEU A 63 16.87 -4.68 -4.82
C LEU A 63 16.09 -5.98 -5.03
N PHE A 64 15.93 -6.81 -3.98
CA PHE A 64 15.35 -8.16 -4.09
C PHE A 64 13.97 -8.30 -3.41
N GLY A 65 13.40 -7.20 -2.92
CA GLY A 65 12.17 -7.19 -2.14
C GLY A 65 12.37 -7.67 -0.70
N ALA A 66 11.33 -7.49 0.13
CA ALA A 66 11.36 -8.03 1.49
C ALA A 66 11.36 -9.57 1.41
N PRO A 67 12.26 -10.26 2.14
CA PRO A 67 12.18 -11.71 2.24
C PRO A 67 10.82 -12.10 2.81
N THR A 68 10.30 -13.26 2.40
CA THR A 68 9.05 -13.76 2.97
C THR A 68 9.17 -13.86 4.49
N GLU A 69 8.24 -13.20 5.19
CA GLU A 69 8.18 -13.21 6.66
C GLU A 69 7.34 -14.40 7.19
N LYS A 70 7.07 -15.41 6.37
CA LYS A 70 6.39 -16.62 6.83
C LYS A 70 7.21 -17.28 7.93
N THR A 71 6.59 -17.54 9.07
CA THR A 71 7.24 -18.10 10.26
C THR A 71 8.05 -19.35 9.95
N GLU A 72 7.49 -20.30 9.19
CA GLU A 72 8.19 -21.54 8.78
C GLU A 72 9.46 -21.29 7.98
N GLU A 73 9.44 -20.30 7.07
CA GLU A 73 10.61 -19.96 6.24
C GLU A 73 11.70 -19.28 7.07
N VAL A 74 11.30 -18.39 8.02
CA VAL A 74 12.23 -17.70 8.94
C VAL A 74 12.92 -18.73 9.84
N LEU A 75 12.14 -19.62 10.46
CA LEU A 75 12.67 -20.67 11.34
C LEU A 75 13.53 -21.68 10.60
N ARG A 76 13.16 -22.07 9.38
CA ARG A 76 13.98 -22.94 8.53
C ARG A 76 15.33 -22.32 8.19
N LYS A 77 15.38 -21.02 7.90
CA LYS A 77 16.63 -20.29 7.62
C LYS A 77 17.50 -20.19 8.86
N ALA A 78 16.92 -19.88 10.01
CA ALA A 78 17.63 -19.83 11.29
C ALA A 78 18.23 -21.20 11.66
N GLY A 79 17.46 -22.30 11.52
CA GLY A 79 17.92 -23.66 11.79
C GLY A 79 19.00 -24.17 10.84
N GLN A 80 19.03 -23.72 9.57
CA GLN A 80 20.05 -24.13 8.59
C GLN A 80 21.43 -23.46 8.81
N GLN A 81 21.49 -22.34 9.50
CA GLN A 81 22.77 -21.70 9.82
C GLN A 81 23.44 -22.27 11.07
N SER A 82 22.66 -22.86 11.98
CA SER A 82 23.16 -23.52 13.19
C SER A 82 23.57 -24.99 12.96
N ALA A 83 23.06 -25.66 11.93
CA ALA A 83 23.44 -27.03 11.54
C ALA A 83 24.24 -26.97 10.24
N GLY A 84 25.54 -27.33 10.30
CA GLY A 84 26.38 -27.46 9.10
C GLY A 84 25.73 -28.39 8.06
N ARG A 85 25.62 -27.88 6.81
CA ARG A 85 24.95 -28.48 5.64
C ARG A 85 24.94 -30.03 5.63
N PRO A 86 23.78 -30.67 5.61
CA PRO A 86 23.60 -31.93 4.93
C PRO A 86 23.12 -31.66 3.49
N GLN A 87 23.75 -32.35 2.52
CA GLN A 87 23.28 -32.40 1.14
C GLN A 87 21.86 -32.99 1.10
N GLY A 88 20.93 -32.21 0.56
CA GLY A 88 19.53 -32.58 0.54
C GLY A 88 19.15 -33.54 -0.55
N GLN A 89 18.34 -34.50 -0.19
CA GLN A 89 17.45 -35.20 -1.11
C GLN A 89 16.26 -34.24 -1.44
N ALA A 90 16.06 -34.02 -2.73
CA ALA A 90 14.87 -33.32 -3.23
C ALA A 90 13.63 -34.15 -2.87
N LYS A 91 12.78 -33.64 -1.98
CA LYS A 91 11.42 -34.14 -1.83
C LYS A 91 10.65 -33.74 -3.10
N GLU A 92 10.17 -34.73 -3.83
CA GLU A 92 9.16 -34.54 -4.87
C GLU A 92 7.99 -33.74 -4.26
N GLY A 93 7.91 -32.46 -4.65
CA GLY A 93 6.83 -31.59 -4.24
C GLY A 93 5.52 -32.12 -4.83
N ALA A 94 4.51 -32.31 -3.99
CA ALA A 94 3.15 -32.45 -4.45
C ALA A 94 2.87 -31.33 -5.48
N ARG A 95 2.46 -31.71 -6.69
CA ARG A 95 2.08 -30.77 -7.75
C ARG A 95 1.07 -29.79 -7.16
N ALA A 96 1.44 -28.52 -7.08
CA ALA A 96 0.49 -27.45 -6.80
C ALA A 96 -0.68 -27.63 -7.76
N SER A 97 -1.92 -27.67 -7.25
CA SER A 97 -3.12 -27.71 -8.08
C SER A 97 -3.00 -26.57 -9.08
N GLY A 98 -2.97 -26.87 -10.38
CA GLY A 98 -2.84 -25.88 -11.42
C GLY A 98 -3.93 -24.82 -11.22
N HIS A 99 -3.59 -23.55 -11.35
CA HIS A 99 -4.55 -22.46 -11.36
C HIS A 99 -5.57 -22.77 -12.46
N GLY A 100 -6.81 -23.10 -12.09
CA GLY A 100 -7.90 -23.36 -13.04
C GLY A 100 -8.07 -22.15 -13.97
N ARG A 101 -8.58 -22.37 -15.19
CA ARG A 101 -8.90 -21.26 -16.12
C ARG A 101 -9.83 -20.28 -15.42
N THR A 102 -9.52 -18.98 -15.51
CA THR A 102 -10.38 -17.91 -15.01
C THR A 102 -11.77 -18.06 -15.60
N SER A 103 -12.80 -18.14 -14.78
CA SER A 103 -14.19 -18.30 -15.24
C SER A 103 -14.63 -17.07 -16.04
N ALA A 104 -15.55 -17.25 -16.97
CA ALA A 104 -16.13 -16.15 -17.75
C ALA A 104 -16.85 -15.10 -16.88
N ALA A 105 -17.30 -15.49 -15.69
CA ALA A 105 -17.92 -14.58 -14.71
C ALA A 105 -16.93 -13.53 -14.19
N ALA A 106 -15.63 -13.84 -14.13
CA ALA A 106 -14.59 -12.91 -13.68
C ALA A 106 -14.30 -11.76 -14.65
N TYR A 107 -14.77 -11.86 -15.92
CA TYR A 107 -14.59 -10.80 -16.93
C TYR A 107 -15.74 -9.79 -16.84
N THR A 108 -15.85 -9.04 -15.75
CA THR A 108 -16.95 -8.11 -15.47
C THR A 108 -16.96 -6.90 -16.42
N GLY A 109 -15.81 -6.47 -16.92
CA GLY A 109 -15.68 -5.39 -17.90
C GLY A 109 -15.78 -5.85 -19.37
N ALA A 110 -16.06 -7.12 -19.64
CA ALA A 110 -16.17 -7.61 -21.01
C ALA A 110 -17.58 -7.38 -21.58
N ARG A 111 -17.65 -6.90 -22.83
CA ARG A 111 -18.91 -6.86 -23.58
C ARG A 111 -19.44 -8.29 -23.73
N ARG A 112 -20.71 -8.49 -23.41
CA ARG A 112 -21.40 -9.78 -23.52
C ARG A 112 -22.32 -9.77 -24.71
N GLU A 113 -22.11 -10.71 -25.62
CA GLU A 113 -22.96 -10.87 -26.81
C GLU A 113 -23.68 -12.22 -26.77
N LYS A 114 -25.00 -12.19 -27.02
CA LYS A 114 -25.79 -13.40 -27.15
C LYS A 114 -25.78 -13.84 -28.61
N VAL A 115 -25.24 -15.02 -28.86
CA VAL A 115 -25.20 -15.62 -30.21
C VAL A 115 -26.30 -16.70 -30.27
N GLN A 116 -27.25 -16.50 -31.17
CA GLN A 116 -28.28 -17.50 -31.43
C GLN A 116 -27.78 -18.54 -32.43
N HIS A 117 -28.26 -19.77 -32.33
CA HIS A 117 -27.94 -20.80 -33.29
C HIS A 117 -28.52 -20.46 -34.67
N ALA A 118 -27.65 -20.44 -35.70
CA ALA A 118 -28.02 -19.95 -37.04
C ALA A 118 -29.16 -20.75 -37.71
N GLN A 119 -29.21 -22.05 -37.46
CA GLN A 119 -30.09 -22.96 -38.18
C GLN A 119 -31.17 -23.62 -37.31
N LEU A 120 -30.93 -23.75 -36.01
CA LEU A 120 -31.80 -24.49 -35.08
C LEU A 120 -32.53 -23.54 -34.12
N LYS A 121 -33.81 -23.82 -33.89
CA LYS A 121 -34.64 -23.05 -32.93
C LYS A 121 -35.25 -23.99 -31.88
N SER A 122 -35.53 -23.45 -30.70
CA SER A 122 -36.29 -24.17 -29.66
C SER A 122 -37.63 -24.61 -30.20
N GLY A 123 -38.07 -25.84 -29.87
CA GLY A 123 -39.31 -26.45 -30.36
C GLY A 123 -39.17 -27.27 -31.65
N GLN A 124 -38.10 -27.12 -32.42
CA GLN A 124 -37.85 -27.93 -33.64
C GLN A 124 -37.54 -29.39 -33.30
N ARG A 125 -37.81 -30.28 -34.23
CA ARG A 125 -37.43 -31.70 -34.09
C ARG A 125 -35.91 -31.84 -34.07
N CYS A 126 -35.43 -32.74 -33.21
CA CYS A 126 -34.00 -33.06 -33.14
C CYS A 126 -33.55 -33.72 -34.45
N GLN A 127 -32.53 -33.17 -35.09
CA GLN A 127 -31.96 -33.73 -36.32
C GLN A 127 -31.19 -35.03 -36.09
N GLY A 128 -30.71 -35.30 -34.86
CA GLY A 128 -29.96 -36.51 -34.54
C GLY A 128 -30.88 -37.72 -34.32
N CYS A 129 -32.00 -37.59 -33.58
CA CYS A 129 -32.90 -38.72 -33.28
C CYS A 129 -34.24 -38.68 -34.02
N LEU A 130 -34.57 -37.56 -34.69
CA LEU A 130 -35.81 -37.31 -35.46
C LEU A 130 -37.13 -37.45 -34.67
N LYS A 131 -37.05 -37.74 -33.35
CA LYS A 131 -38.20 -37.99 -32.47
C LYS A 131 -38.41 -36.89 -31.45
N GLY A 132 -37.34 -36.44 -30.77
CA GLY A 132 -37.38 -35.40 -29.73
C GLY A 132 -37.53 -33.99 -30.28
N LYS A 133 -37.84 -33.02 -29.39
CA LYS A 133 -37.81 -31.59 -29.69
C LYS A 133 -36.61 -30.93 -28.99
N LEU A 134 -36.04 -29.91 -29.62
CA LEU A 134 -34.98 -29.11 -29.06
C LEU A 134 -35.53 -28.15 -28.01
N TYR A 135 -34.82 -27.94 -26.92
CA TYR A 135 -35.14 -26.93 -25.92
C TYR A 135 -33.87 -26.12 -25.57
N LEU A 136 -34.07 -24.89 -25.11
CA LEU A 136 -32.99 -24.00 -24.69
C LEU A 136 -32.49 -24.43 -23.33
N LEU A 137 -31.17 -24.64 -23.21
CA LEU A 137 -30.53 -24.89 -21.92
C LEU A 137 -30.42 -23.59 -21.13
N SER A 138 -30.54 -23.68 -19.80
CA SER A 138 -30.41 -22.54 -18.89
C SER A 138 -29.02 -21.94 -18.90
N GLU A 139 -27.97 -22.76 -19.10
CA GLU A 139 -26.58 -22.32 -19.14
C GLU A 139 -26.07 -22.35 -20.59
N PRO A 140 -25.65 -21.19 -21.14
CA PRO A 140 -25.05 -21.13 -22.46
C PRO A 140 -23.59 -21.64 -22.43
N ALA A 141 -23.12 -22.20 -23.54
CA ALA A 141 -21.70 -22.38 -23.74
C ALA A 141 -21.03 -21.00 -23.85
N VAL A 142 -19.92 -20.80 -23.13
CA VAL A 142 -19.26 -19.50 -23.08
C VAL A 142 -17.87 -19.58 -23.70
N LEU A 143 -17.58 -18.67 -24.63
CA LEU A 143 -16.28 -18.44 -25.21
C LEU A 143 -15.79 -17.05 -24.80
N VAL A 144 -14.59 -16.97 -24.18
CA VAL A 144 -13.94 -15.70 -23.85
C VAL A 144 -12.78 -15.47 -24.82
N ARG A 145 -12.79 -14.30 -25.48
CA ARG A 145 -11.69 -13.85 -26.33
C ARG A 145 -11.17 -12.51 -25.80
N VAL A 146 -9.88 -12.45 -25.46
CA VAL A 146 -9.18 -11.23 -25.04
C VAL A 146 -8.46 -10.66 -26.24
N THR A 147 -8.69 -9.38 -26.54
CA THR A 147 -8.01 -8.63 -27.62
C THR A 147 -7.26 -7.45 -27.04
N GLY A 148 -6.08 -7.13 -27.61
CA GLY A 148 -5.31 -5.95 -27.21
C GLY A 148 -5.92 -4.69 -27.79
N MET A 149 -5.93 -3.61 -26.99
CA MET A 149 -6.37 -2.28 -27.40
C MET A 149 -5.37 -1.23 -26.92
N ALA A 150 -5.32 -0.09 -27.62
CA ALA A 150 -4.61 1.08 -27.11
C ALA A 150 -5.35 1.63 -25.89
N PRO A 151 -4.62 2.06 -24.81
CA PRO A 151 -5.26 2.65 -23.63
C PRO A 151 -6.12 3.88 -23.97
N LEU A 152 -5.64 4.71 -24.92
CA LEU A 152 -6.37 5.85 -25.46
C LEU A 152 -6.49 5.67 -26.98
N ALA A 153 -7.68 5.88 -27.53
CA ALA A 153 -7.98 5.87 -28.94
C ALA A 153 -8.24 7.31 -29.43
N ALA A 154 -8.16 7.55 -30.72
CA ALA A 154 -8.50 8.83 -31.32
C ALA A 154 -9.24 8.62 -32.64
N THR A 155 -10.23 9.47 -32.92
CA THR A 155 -10.89 9.58 -34.22
C THR A 155 -10.58 10.94 -34.81
N VAL A 156 -10.19 10.98 -36.09
CA VAL A 156 -9.98 12.23 -36.80
C VAL A 156 -11.17 12.45 -37.75
N TRP A 157 -11.88 13.54 -37.54
CA TRP A 157 -13.03 13.93 -38.36
C TRP A 157 -12.55 14.93 -39.41
N GLU A 158 -12.54 14.54 -40.69
CA GLU A 158 -12.18 15.38 -41.82
C GLU A 158 -13.45 16.05 -42.39
N CYS A 159 -13.76 17.27 -41.93
CA CYS A 159 -14.94 18.00 -42.35
C CYS A 159 -14.70 18.68 -43.72
N GLU A 160 -15.52 18.38 -44.69
CA GLU A 160 -15.46 18.97 -46.05
C GLU A 160 -15.57 20.51 -46.01
N ARG A 161 -14.78 21.17 -46.83
CA ARG A 161 -14.83 22.62 -47.00
C ARG A 161 -15.10 22.98 -48.44
N LEU A 162 -16.20 23.70 -48.66
CA LEU A 162 -16.60 24.21 -49.95
C LEU A 162 -16.37 25.71 -50.02
N ARG A 163 -15.79 26.20 -51.12
CA ARG A 163 -15.53 27.63 -51.33
C ARG A 163 -16.29 28.13 -52.53
N CYS A 164 -16.99 29.28 -52.39
CA CYS A 164 -17.63 29.95 -53.51
C CYS A 164 -16.56 30.56 -54.44
N ASN A 165 -16.64 30.29 -55.75
CA ASN A 165 -15.70 30.79 -56.74
C ASN A 165 -15.90 32.29 -57.08
N LEU A 166 -17.01 32.91 -56.67
CA LEU A 166 -17.32 34.31 -56.93
C LEU A 166 -17.03 35.22 -55.72
N CYS A 167 -17.57 34.91 -54.55
CA CYS A 167 -17.41 35.74 -53.34
C CYS A 167 -16.29 35.26 -52.42
N GLY A 168 -15.78 34.01 -52.62
CA GLY A 168 -14.71 33.45 -51.78
C GLY A 168 -15.16 32.91 -50.43
N GLU A 169 -16.45 32.98 -50.10
CA GLU A 169 -17.01 32.48 -48.87
C GLU A 169 -16.78 30.96 -48.70
N VAL A 170 -16.46 30.53 -47.48
CA VAL A 170 -16.12 29.13 -47.19
C VAL A 170 -17.19 28.53 -46.26
N TYR A 171 -17.73 27.41 -46.68
CA TYR A 171 -18.69 26.60 -45.92
C TYR A 171 -17.98 25.33 -45.47
N THR A 172 -18.01 25.06 -44.17
CA THR A 172 -17.40 23.87 -43.57
C THR A 172 -18.52 22.94 -43.08
N ALA A 173 -18.44 21.66 -43.36
CA ALA A 173 -19.35 20.64 -42.85
C ALA A 173 -19.26 20.59 -41.33
N GLN A 174 -20.41 20.43 -40.68
CA GLN A 174 -20.47 20.27 -39.23
C GLN A 174 -19.99 18.86 -38.85
N ALA A 175 -19.31 18.76 -37.70
CA ALA A 175 -19.01 17.47 -37.11
C ALA A 175 -20.29 16.67 -36.80
N PRO A 176 -20.23 15.32 -36.81
CA PRO A 176 -21.37 14.52 -36.41
C PRO A 176 -21.86 14.85 -35.00
N GLU A 177 -23.17 14.68 -34.78
CA GLU A 177 -23.78 14.86 -33.46
C GLU A 177 -23.11 13.97 -32.41
N GLY A 178 -22.87 14.49 -31.19
CA GLY A 178 -22.24 13.77 -30.10
C GLY A 178 -20.70 13.79 -30.08
N VAL A 179 -20.03 14.38 -31.08
CA VAL A 179 -18.56 14.49 -31.11
C VAL A 179 -18.05 15.48 -30.07
N GLY A 180 -18.83 16.55 -29.75
CA GLY A 180 -18.39 17.64 -28.87
C GLY A 180 -17.33 18.54 -29.51
N GLU A 181 -16.94 19.58 -28.78
CA GLU A 181 -15.91 20.54 -29.19
C GLU A 181 -14.54 20.24 -28.56
N GLU A 182 -14.52 19.54 -27.43
CA GLU A 182 -13.33 19.22 -26.67
C GLU A 182 -12.49 18.13 -27.34
N LYS A 183 -11.17 18.36 -27.41
CA LYS A 183 -10.23 17.37 -27.95
C LYS A 183 -10.13 16.11 -27.12
N TYR A 184 -10.34 16.22 -25.81
CA TYR A 184 -10.22 15.15 -24.84
C TYR A 184 -11.49 15.10 -23.99
N ASP A 185 -12.15 13.98 -24.01
CA ASP A 185 -13.35 13.73 -23.20
C ASP A 185 -13.01 13.22 -21.77
N GLU A 186 -14.02 13.00 -20.95
CA GLU A 186 -13.89 12.52 -19.59
C GLU A 186 -13.22 11.15 -19.51
N THR A 187 -13.39 10.31 -20.54
CA THR A 187 -12.77 8.98 -20.59
C THR A 187 -11.25 9.10 -20.77
N ALA A 188 -10.77 10.07 -21.53
CA ALA A 188 -9.34 10.35 -21.69
C ALA A 188 -8.71 10.86 -20.39
N VAL A 189 -9.43 11.72 -19.64
CA VAL A 189 -9.02 12.20 -18.32
C VAL A 189 -8.93 11.03 -17.33
N ALA A 190 -9.98 10.20 -17.25
CA ALA A 190 -10.05 9.06 -16.35
C ALA A 190 -8.94 8.04 -16.64
N MET A 191 -8.74 7.69 -17.92
CA MET A 191 -7.70 6.74 -18.33
C MET A 191 -6.29 7.27 -18.03
N THR A 192 -6.03 8.55 -18.31
CA THR A 192 -4.73 9.18 -18.00
C THR A 192 -4.48 9.19 -16.50
N GLY A 193 -5.48 9.51 -15.69
CA GLY A 193 -5.44 9.45 -14.23
C GLY A 193 -5.17 8.04 -13.72
N LEU A 194 -5.87 7.04 -14.26
CA LEU A 194 -5.72 5.63 -13.88
C LEU A 194 -4.32 5.09 -14.22
N LEU A 195 -3.82 5.37 -15.45
CA LEU A 195 -2.46 4.98 -15.85
C LEU A 195 -1.40 5.66 -14.98
N LYS A 196 -1.58 6.94 -14.67
CA LYS A 196 -0.60 7.72 -13.87
C LYS A 196 -0.62 7.34 -12.40
N TYR A 197 -1.78 7.35 -11.77
CA TYR A 197 -1.92 7.26 -10.31
C TYR A 197 -2.39 5.89 -9.82
N GLY A 198 -3.12 5.14 -10.63
CA GLY A 198 -3.52 3.76 -10.33
C GLY A 198 -2.39 2.76 -10.57
N THR A 199 -1.71 2.87 -11.74
CA THR A 199 -0.63 1.93 -12.12
C THR A 199 0.78 2.49 -11.90
N GLY A 200 0.92 3.79 -11.59
CA GLY A 200 2.21 4.44 -11.33
C GLY A 200 3.03 4.74 -12.57
N LEU A 201 2.46 4.76 -13.78
CA LEU A 201 3.17 5.11 -15.02
C LEU A 201 3.47 6.62 -15.05
N PRO A 202 4.74 7.06 -15.19
CA PRO A 202 5.04 8.48 -15.35
C PRO A 202 4.61 9.00 -16.73
N PHE A 203 4.25 10.28 -16.82
CA PHE A 203 3.73 10.90 -18.04
C PHE A 203 4.60 10.66 -19.28
N HIS A 204 5.92 10.73 -19.17
CA HIS A 204 6.82 10.46 -20.30
C HIS A 204 6.75 9.02 -20.82
N ARG A 205 6.40 8.04 -19.96
CA ARG A 205 6.20 6.64 -20.39
C ARG A 205 4.85 6.47 -21.06
N ILE A 206 3.81 7.14 -20.57
CA ILE A 206 2.48 7.18 -21.22
C ILE A 206 2.63 7.85 -22.61
N GLU A 207 3.33 9.00 -22.70
CA GLU A 207 3.64 9.67 -23.96
C GLU A 207 4.36 8.74 -24.95
N LYS A 208 5.43 8.05 -24.49
CA LYS A 208 6.18 7.11 -25.34
C LYS A 208 5.31 5.96 -25.83
N LEU A 209 4.47 5.38 -24.94
CA LEU A 209 3.55 4.30 -25.29
C LEU A 209 2.55 4.77 -26.34
N GLN A 210 1.84 5.87 -26.09
CA GLN A 210 0.80 6.40 -26.97
C GLN A 210 1.37 6.84 -28.33
N LYS A 211 2.54 7.47 -28.35
CA LYS A 211 3.25 7.82 -29.59
C LYS A 211 3.59 6.57 -30.42
N GLY A 212 4.04 5.49 -29.75
CA GLY A 212 4.33 4.21 -30.41
C GLY A 212 3.10 3.52 -31.00
N LEU A 213 1.92 3.82 -30.47
CA LEU A 213 0.61 3.34 -30.97
C LEU A 213 -0.02 4.28 -32.00
N GLY A 214 0.69 5.35 -32.43
CA GLY A 214 0.19 6.31 -33.41
C GLY A 214 -0.81 7.33 -32.87
N ILE A 215 -0.99 7.42 -31.55
CA ILE A 215 -1.92 8.34 -30.89
C ILE A 215 -1.13 9.23 -29.93
N PRO A 216 -0.49 10.33 -30.42
CA PRO A 216 0.42 11.13 -29.62
C PRO A 216 -0.32 11.89 -28.53
N LEU A 217 0.13 11.72 -27.28
CA LEU A 217 -0.34 12.46 -26.11
C LEU A 217 0.89 12.97 -25.31
N PRO A 218 1.38 14.19 -25.58
CA PRO A 218 2.53 14.76 -24.88
C PRO A 218 2.31 14.90 -23.37
N ALA A 219 3.40 14.98 -22.59
CA ALA A 219 3.32 15.04 -21.13
C ALA A 219 2.60 16.29 -20.60
N THR A 220 2.68 17.43 -21.29
CA THR A 220 2.00 18.67 -20.89
C THR A 220 0.48 18.55 -20.94
N PRO A 221 -0.14 18.16 -22.09
CA PRO A 221 -1.58 17.88 -22.11
C PRO A 221 -2.03 16.83 -21.09
N GLN A 222 -1.24 15.77 -20.85
CA GLN A 222 -1.57 14.80 -19.80
C GLN A 222 -1.69 15.46 -18.42
N TRP A 223 -0.77 16.37 -18.08
CA TRP A 223 -0.81 17.10 -16.84
C TRP A 223 -2.05 18.01 -16.76
N GLU A 224 -2.32 18.78 -17.80
CA GLU A 224 -3.48 19.67 -17.90
C GLU A 224 -4.80 18.90 -17.71
N LEU A 225 -4.93 17.74 -18.34
CA LEU A 225 -6.09 16.86 -18.21
C LEU A 225 -6.32 16.41 -16.76
N VAL A 226 -5.28 15.86 -16.11
CA VAL A 226 -5.44 15.36 -14.74
C VAL A 226 -5.58 16.50 -13.73
N GLU A 227 -4.98 17.66 -13.95
CA GLU A 227 -5.15 18.82 -13.09
C GLU A 227 -6.59 19.38 -13.15
N ALA A 228 -7.13 19.51 -14.36
CA ALA A 228 -8.53 19.90 -14.56
C ALA A 228 -9.48 18.86 -13.99
N GLY A 229 -9.21 17.57 -14.26
CA GLY A 229 -9.99 16.47 -13.72
C GLY A 229 -10.01 16.44 -12.20
N ALA A 230 -8.86 16.66 -11.54
CA ALA A 230 -8.78 16.65 -10.08
C ALA A 230 -9.66 17.75 -9.43
N LYS A 231 -9.85 18.90 -10.11
CA LYS A 231 -10.75 19.95 -9.63
C LYS A 231 -12.20 19.48 -9.65
N LYS A 232 -12.64 18.81 -10.71
CA LYS A 232 -13.98 18.22 -10.84
C LYS A 232 -14.21 17.08 -9.84
N LEU A 233 -13.17 16.30 -9.52
CA LEU A 233 -13.20 15.16 -8.60
C LEU A 233 -13.10 15.58 -7.12
N ARG A 234 -12.74 16.82 -6.83
CA ARG A 234 -12.47 17.29 -5.48
C ARG A 234 -13.65 17.12 -4.52
N PRO A 235 -14.91 17.41 -4.88
CA PRO A 235 -16.05 17.22 -3.97
C PRO A 235 -16.22 15.76 -3.53
N ALA A 236 -16.03 14.80 -4.45
CA ALA A 236 -16.08 13.37 -4.11
C ALA A 236 -14.93 12.96 -3.17
N PHE A 237 -13.73 13.51 -3.35
CA PHE A 237 -12.61 13.26 -2.44
C PHE A 237 -12.90 13.84 -1.04
N ASP A 238 -13.40 15.07 -0.95
CA ASP A 238 -13.72 15.72 0.33
C ASP A 238 -14.83 14.97 1.07
N GLU A 239 -15.79 14.38 0.35
CA GLU A 239 -16.80 13.48 0.93
C GLU A 239 -16.17 12.19 1.48
N LEU A 240 -15.19 11.60 0.77
CA LEU A 240 -14.46 10.44 1.32
C LEU A 240 -13.71 10.80 2.61
N VAL A 241 -13.15 12.02 2.71
CA VAL A 241 -12.51 12.51 3.94
C VAL A 241 -13.54 12.61 5.07
N ASN A 242 -14.71 13.18 4.79
CA ASN A 242 -15.82 13.28 5.74
C ASN A 242 -16.28 11.89 6.22
N GLN A 243 -16.50 10.95 5.30
CA GLN A 243 -16.89 9.58 5.64
C GLN A 243 -15.81 8.82 6.44
N ALA A 244 -14.54 9.01 6.09
CA ALA A 244 -13.42 8.42 6.81
C ALA A 244 -13.32 8.93 8.26
N ALA A 245 -13.63 10.20 8.49
CA ALA A 245 -13.65 10.78 9.83
C ALA A 245 -14.67 10.10 10.76
N GLN A 246 -15.75 9.54 10.22
CA GLN A 246 -16.79 8.85 10.99
C GLN A 246 -16.47 7.39 11.29
N ALA A 247 -15.37 6.84 10.76
CA ALA A 247 -15.04 5.43 10.90
C ALA A 247 -14.76 5.03 12.36
N GLN A 248 -15.05 3.77 12.66
CA GLN A 248 -14.76 3.17 13.95
C GLN A 248 -13.29 2.80 14.10
N VAL A 249 -12.65 2.38 13.00
CA VAL A 249 -11.24 1.98 12.97
C VAL A 249 -10.51 2.76 11.88
N LEU A 250 -9.40 3.38 12.27
CA LEU A 250 -8.53 4.16 11.41
C LEU A 250 -7.12 3.59 11.46
N HIS A 251 -6.59 3.25 10.30
CA HIS A 251 -5.20 2.86 10.12
C HIS A 251 -4.43 4.03 9.55
N ASN A 252 -3.22 4.31 10.05
CA ASN A 252 -2.38 5.34 9.45
C ASN A 252 -0.90 4.98 9.48
N ASP A 253 -0.19 5.46 8.48
CA ASP A 253 1.27 5.37 8.36
C ASP A 253 1.76 6.35 7.31
N ASP A 254 3.08 6.61 7.24
CA ASP A 254 3.68 7.46 6.22
C ASP A 254 4.86 6.81 5.49
N THR A 255 5.09 7.26 4.26
CA THR A 255 6.28 6.92 3.49
C THR A 255 6.94 8.19 2.97
N VAL A 256 8.28 8.22 2.95
CA VAL A 256 9.00 9.38 2.40
C VAL A 256 8.62 9.62 0.94
N MET A 257 8.52 10.90 0.57
CA MET A 257 8.24 11.35 -0.79
C MET A 257 9.24 12.47 -1.16
N LYS A 258 9.35 12.77 -2.45
CA LYS A 258 10.14 13.89 -2.94
C LYS A 258 9.28 14.83 -3.77
N VAL A 259 9.26 16.11 -3.37
CA VAL A 259 8.62 17.21 -4.11
C VAL A 259 9.68 18.26 -4.40
N LEU A 260 10.02 18.45 -5.69
CA LEU A 260 11.16 19.30 -6.08
C LEU A 260 11.00 20.75 -5.65
N ALA A 261 9.78 21.31 -5.71
CA ALA A 261 9.53 22.67 -5.26
C ALA A 261 9.87 22.85 -3.77
N LEU A 262 9.47 21.89 -2.91
CA LEU A 262 9.77 21.92 -1.48
C LEU A 262 11.26 21.71 -1.19
N THR A 263 11.95 20.91 -2.01
CA THR A 263 13.41 20.73 -1.89
C THR A 263 14.16 22.02 -2.27
N ARG A 264 13.71 22.73 -3.31
CA ARG A 264 14.29 24.03 -3.71
C ARG A 264 14.08 25.10 -2.63
N GLU A 265 12.86 25.19 -2.09
CA GLU A 265 12.53 26.07 -0.96
C GLU A 265 13.47 25.85 0.23
N GLN A 266 13.72 24.59 0.59
CA GLN A 266 14.63 24.21 1.66
C GLN A 266 16.08 24.70 1.40
N VAL A 267 16.59 24.50 0.16
CA VAL A 267 17.93 24.94 -0.22
C VAL A 267 18.03 26.47 -0.19
N GLN A 268 17.01 27.17 -0.68
CA GLN A 268 16.95 28.64 -0.69
C GLN A 268 16.89 29.21 0.74
N ALA A 269 16.08 28.65 1.62
CA ALA A 269 15.98 29.05 3.02
C ALA A 269 17.30 28.84 3.77
N ALA A 270 17.98 27.71 3.54
CA ALA A 270 19.29 27.45 4.13
C ALA A 270 20.36 28.43 3.65
N ALA A 271 20.37 28.76 2.34
CA ALA A 271 21.28 29.75 1.76
C ALA A 271 21.01 31.19 2.27
N ALA A 272 19.76 31.50 2.61
CA ALA A 272 19.36 32.77 3.20
C ALA A 272 19.62 32.86 4.73
N GLY A 273 20.16 31.82 5.37
CA GLY A 273 20.40 31.78 6.81
C GLY A 273 19.15 31.58 7.67
N THR A 274 18.01 31.22 7.05
CA THR A 274 16.74 30.93 7.72
C THR A 274 16.30 29.48 7.46
N PRO A 275 17.01 28.46 7.97
CA PRO A 275 16.70 27.07 7.69
C PRO A 275 15.29 26.72 8.16
N LEU A 276 14.58 25.93 7.37
CA LEU A 276 13.25 25.46 7.72
C LEU A 276 13.31 24.48 8.89
N GLU A 277 12.40 24.60 9.83
CA GLU A 277 12.27 23.70 10.96
C GLU A 277 11.98 22.25 10.52
N ARG A 278 11.17 22.09 9.45
CA ARG A 278 10.80 20.79 8.88
C ARG A 278 11.21 20.69 7.43
N THR A 279 12.02 19.69 7.13
CA THR A 279 12.55 19.43 5.78
C THR A 279 12.02 18.15 5.14
N GLY A 280 11.55 17.20 5.95
CA GLY A 280 10.97 15.94 5.47
C GLY A 280 9.69 16.17 4.66
N VAL A 281 9.52 15.37 3.59
CA VAL A 281 8.30 15.31 2.79
C VAL A 281 7.83 13.87 2.75
N PHE A 282 6.55 13.66 3.03
CA PHE A 282 5.94 12.35 3.20
C PHE A 282 4.65 12.24 2.38
N THR A 283 4.26 11.04 2.01
CA THR A 283 2.89 10.69 1.69
C THR A 283 2.33 9.86 2.83
N SER A 284 1.33 10.38 3.51
CA SER A 284 0.58 9.66 4.53
C SER A 284 -0.54 8.87 3.86
N GLY A 285 -0.71 7.61 4.27
CA GLY A 285 -1.88 6.79 3.99
C GLY A 285 -2.76 6.76 5.24
N ILE A 286 -4.03 7.04 5.08
CA ILE A 286 -5.06 6.83 6.11
C ILE A 286 -6.08 5.88 5.51
N LEU A 287 -6.33 4.76 6.20
CA LEU A 287 -7.32 3.80 5.77
C LEU A 287 -8.38 3.68 6.85
N ALA A 288 -9.58 4.09 6.52
CA ALA A 288 -10.75 4.02 7.37
C ALA A 288 -11.51 2.73 7.08
N VAL A 289 -11.87 1.99 8.14
CA VAL A 289 -12.67 0.79 8.04
C VAL A 289 -14.00 1.05 8.72
N ASN A 290 -15.04 1.22 7.90
CA ASN A 290 -16.42 1.17 8.31
C ASN A 290 -16.93 -0.27 8.12
N GLU A 291 -18.07 -0.61 8.71
CA GLU A 291 -18.62 -1.97 8.71
C GLU A 291 -18.67 -2.63 7.33
N GLN A 292 -18.87 -1.86 6.25
CA GLN A 292 -19.03 -2.40 4.90
C GLN A 292 -18.12 -1.76 3.83
N HIS A 293 -17.57 -0.57 4.06
CA HIS A 293 -16.91 0.19 3.01
C HIS A 293 -15.56 0.77 3.48
N PRO A 294 -14.44 0.13 3.14
CA PRO A 294 -13.13 0.67 3.42
C PRO A 294 -12.83 1.89 2.54
N ILE A 295 -12.24 2.93 3.14
CA ILE A 295 -11.86 4.16 2.47
C ILE A 295 -10.35 4.35 2.61
N ALA A 296 -9.67 4.60 1.50
CA ALA A 296 -8.24 4.91 1.47
C ALA A 296 -8.02 6.37 1.10
N LEU A 297 -7.30 7.10 1.93
CA LEU A 297 -6.93 8.49 1.70
C LEU A 297 -5.41 8.63 1.64
N PHE A 298 -4.94 9.50 0.75
CA PHE A 298 -3.53 9.86 0.62
C PHE A 298 -3.35 11.37 0.78
N PHE A 299 -2.32 11.77 1.53
CA PHE A 299 -1.96 13.16 1.75
C PHE A 299 -0.44 13.33 1.62
N THR A 300 -0.01 14.15 0.67
CA THR A 300 1.42 14.37 0.40
C THR A 300 1.82 15.79 0.80
N GLY A 301 2.81 15.91 1.69
CA GLY A 301 3.30 17.19 2.19
C GLY A 301 4.38 17.04 3.24
N ARG A 302 4.54 18.08 4.08
CA ARG A 302 5.47 18.12 5.21
C ARG A 302 4.90 17.51 6.49
N GLN A 303 3.58 17.31 6.54
CA GLN A 303 2.89 16.71 7.67
C GLN A 303 3.14 15.21 7.74
N HIS A 304 3.24 14.70 8.96
CA HIS A 304 3.25 13.26 9.24
C HIS A 304 1.85 12.66 9.29
N ALA A 305 1.77 11.35 9.28
CA ALA A 305 0.50 10.63 9.28
C ALA A 305 -0.42 10.99 10.46
N GLY A 306 0.13 11.25 11.65
CA GLY A 306 -0.67 11.71 12.80
C GLY A 306 -1.27 13.10 12.59
N GLU A 307 -0.55 14.03 11.98
CA GLU A 307 -1.05 15.38 11.71
C GLU A 307 -2.15 15.35 10.64
N ASN A 308 -1.95 14.58 9.56
CA ASN A 308 -2.97 14.38 8.54
C ASN A 308 -4.23 13.68 9.11
N LEU A 309 -4.03 12.69 10.01
CA LEU A 309 -5.14 12.06 10.71
C LEU A 309 -5.88 13.05 11.61
N ALA A 310 -5.17 13.94 12.30
CA ALA A 310 -5.80 15.01 13.08
C ALA A 310 -6.64 15.94 12.21
N ASP A 311 -6.18 16.25 10.99
CA ASP A 311 -6.96 17.08 10.04
C ASP A 311 -8.23 16.35 9.58
N VAL A 312 -8.18 15.05 9.33
CA VAL A 312 -9.37 14.24 9.03
C VAL A 312 -10.33 14.22 10.22
N LEU A 313 -9.83 13.98 11.44
CA LEU A 313 -10.66 13.90 12.65
C LEU A 313 -11.34 15.22 13.05
N LYS A 314 -10.95 16.37 12.50
CA LYS A 314 -11.69 17.62 12.64
C LYS A 314 -13.12 17.55 12.13
N GLN A 315 -13.38 16.64 11.18
CA GLN A 315 -14.70 16.43 10.57
C GLN A 315 -15.52 15.35 11.29
N ARG A 316 -14.96 14.73 12.37
CA ARG A 316 -15.67 13.71 13.13
C ARG A 316 -16.81 14.32 13.93
N ALA A 317 -17.99 13.71 13.85
CA ALA A 317 -19.15 14.11 14.62
C ALA A 317 -18.88 13.95 16.12
N ALA A 318 -19.28 14.96 16.91
CA ALA A 318 -18.93 15.07 18.32
C ALA A 318 -19.56 13.97 19.21
N GLU A 319 -20.68 13.40 18.76
CA GLU A 319 -21.40 12.32 19.45
C GLU A 319 -20.76 10.95 19.29
N LEU A 320 -19.85 10.79 18.34
CA LEU A 320 -19.18 9.51 18.10
C LEU A 320 -18.08 9.26 19.12
N ALA A 321 -18.03 8.03 19.62
CA ALA A 321 -16.94 7.58 20.47
C ALA A 321 -15.56 7.73 19.82
N ALA A 322 -14.50 7.78 20.61
CA ALA A 322 -13.13 7.81 20.10
C ALA A 322 -12.86 6.61 19.20
N PRO A 323 -12.32 6.80 17.98
CA PRO A 323 -12.05 5.71 17.06
C PRO A 323 -10.83 4.90 17.53
N ILE A 324 -10.81 3.62 17.15
CA ILE A 324 -9.60 2.81 17.28
C ILE A 324 -8.60 3.28 16.20
N GLN A 325 -7.39 3.62 16.63
CA GLN A 325 -6.29 3.99 15.75
C GLN A 325 -5.25 2.88 15.72
N MET A 326 -5.02 2.28 14.57
CA MET A 326 -3.97 1.29 14.33
C MET A 326 -2.79 1.94 13.59
N SER A 327 -1.61 1.91 14.22
CA SER A 327 -0.38 2.41 13.60
C SER A 327 0.84 1.61 14.08
N ASP A 328 2.03 1.93 13.56
CA ASP A 328 3.26 1.55 14.21
C ASP A 328 3.45 2.33 15.55
N ALA A 329 4.45 1.94 16.33
CA ALA A 329 4.68 2.56 17.65
C ALA A 329 5.36 3.94 17.59
N LEU A 330 5.40 4.62 16.43
CA LEU A 330 6.03 5.92 16.26
C LEU A 330 5.13 7.06 16.73
N ALA A 331 5.65 7.93 17.58
CA ALA A 331 4.89 9.05 18.15
C ALA A 331 4.35 10.02 17.09
N ARG A 332 5.03 10.15 15.93
CA ARG A 332 4.59 10.99 14.81
C ARG A 332 3.31 10.53 14.13
N ASN A 333 2.87 9.29 14.39
CA ASN A 333 1.63 8.73 13.85
C ASN A 333 0.41 9.03 14.72
N VAL A 334 0.60 9.61 15.92
CA VAL A 334 -0.48 9.94 16.85
C VAL A 334 -1.08 11.33 16.49
N PRO A 335 -2.43 11.49 16.46
CA PRO A 335 -3.11 12.73 16.02
C PRO A 335 -3.13 13.85 17.07
N GLY A 336 -2.20 13.88 17.99
CA GLY A 336 -1.99 14.95 18.95
C GLY A 336 -3.18 15.21 19.88
N LYS A 337 -4.04 16.16 19.55
CA LYS A 337 -5.15 16.63 20.40
C LYS A 337 -6.40 15.75 20.36
N PHE A 338 -6.52 14.86 19.38
CA PHE A 338 -7.70 14.02 19.22
C PHE A 338 -7.54 12.71 20.01
N ALA A 339 -8.53 12.40 20.83
CA ALA A 339 -8.57 11.14 21.57
C ALA A 339 -8.81 9.96 20.60
N THR A 340 -7.97 8.95 20.69
CA THR A 340 -8.11 7.69 19.96
C THR A 340 -7.79 6.51 20.89
N LEU A 341 -8.41 5.36 20.64
CA LEU A 341 -8.02 4.09 21.27
C LEU A 341 -6.83 3.53 20.47
N LEU A 342 -5.63 3.78 20.99
CA LEU A 342 -4.40 3.50 20.25
C LEU A 342 -4.03 2.01 20.27
N ALA A 343 -4.08 1.36 19.11
CA ALA A 343 -3.57 0.03 18.85
C ALA A 343 -2.21 0.11 18.13
N HIS A 344 -1.27 -0.75 18.51
CA HIS A 344 0.01 -0.88 17.82
C HIS A 344 0.08 -2.16 17.00
N CYS A 345 0.75 -2.07 15.86
CA CYS A 345 0.91 -3.15 14.90
C CYS A 345 1.74 -4.31 15.47
N LEU A 346 1.11 -5.46 15.67
CA LEU A 346 1.77 -6.67 16.16
C LEU A 346 2.77 -7.23 15.13
N ALA A 347 2.51 -7.04 13.83
CA ALA A 347 3.44 -7.43 12.76
C ALA A 347 4.77 -6.65 12.84
N HIS A 348 4.75 -5.37 13.22
CA HIS A 348 5.98 -4.60 13.45
C HIS A 348 6.75 -5.09 14.68
N ALA A 349 6.08 -5.39 15.78
CA ALA A 349 6.72 -5.97 16.96
C ALA A 349 7.32 -7.35 16.64
N ARG A 350 6.60 -8.19 15.87
CA ARG A 350 7.09 -9.49 15.38
C ARG A 350 8.35 -9.35 14.53
N ARG A 351 8.44 -8.33 13.68
CA ARG A 351 9.60 -8.11 12.80
C ARG A 351 10.91 -7.97 13.57
N GLY A 352 10.90 -7.34 14.75
CA GLY A 352 12.08 -7.26 15.62
C GLY A 352 12.66 -8.63 15.97
N PHE A 353 11.83 -9.65 16.18
CA PHE A 353 12.28 -11.03 16.42
C PHE A 353 12.71 -11.74 15.14
N VAL A 354 12.07 -11.47 14.00
CA VAL A 354 12.48 -12.01 12.69
C VAL A 354 13.88 -11.54 12.32
N ASP A 355 14.19 -10.28 12.59
CA ASP A 355 15.48 -9.66 12.24
C ASP A 355 16.66 -10.27 13.02
N VAL A 356 16.42 -10.81 14.22
CA VAL A 356 17.46 -11.41 15.09
C VAL A 356 17.35 -12.95 15.22
N ALA A 357 16.45 -13.58 14.46
CA ALA A 357 16.18 -15.02 14.57
C ALA A 357 17.39 -15.91 14.22
N THR A 358 18.34 -15.40 13.43
CA THR A 358 19.58 -16.13 13.11
C THR A 358 20.55 -16.22 14.27
N ASP A 359 20.53 -15.20 15.14
CA ASP A 359 21.45 -15.10 16.29
C ASP A 359 20.84 -15.72 17.55
N PHE A 360 19.50 -15.67 17.67
CA PHE A 360 18.73 -16.16 18.81
C PHE A 360 17.59 -17.10 18.36
N PRO A 361 17.90 -18.26 17.73
CA PRO A 361 16.88 -19.08 17.07
C PRO A 361 15.86 -19.69 18.04
N ALA A 362 16.26 -20.12 19.23
CA ALA A 362 15.36 -20.75 20.19
C ALA A 362 14.34 -19.76 20.76
N GLU A 363 14.81 -18.60 21.21
CA GLU A 363 14.00 -17.53 21.80
C GLU A 363 13.05 -16.93 20.76
N CYS A 364 13.57 -16.69 19.54
CA CYS A 364 12.74 -16.18 18.45
C CYS A 364 11.68 -17.18 18.01
N THR A 365 12.00 -18.48 17.98
CA THR A 365 11.03 -19.54 17.69
C THR A 365 9.86 -19.47 18.67
N HIS A 366 10.14 -19.39 19.98
CA HIS A 366 9.11 -19.31 21.02
C HIS A 366 8.13 -18.15 20.76
N VAL A 367 8.66 -16.95 20.52
CA VAL A 367 7.82 -15.75 20.26
C VAL A 367 7.07 -15.87 18.95
N LEU A 368 7.74 -16.28 17.88
CA LEU A 368 7.14 -16.36 16.54
C LEU A 368 6.05 -17.43 16.44
N GLU A 369 6.17 -18.53 17.18
CA GLU A 369 5.13 -19.56 17.25
C GLU A 369 3.92 -19.09 18.04
N ALA A 370 4.10 -18.45 19.19
CA ALA A 370 3.01 -17.86 19.96
C ALA A 370 2.22 -16.82 19.11
N LEU A 371 2.92 -15.94 18.41
CA LEU A 371 2.27 -14.99 17.53
C LEU A 371 1.58 -15.67 16.33
N ARG A 372 2.13 -16.76 15.80
CA ARG A 372 1.50 -17.56 14.74
C ARG A 372 0.14 -18.08 15.17
N GLU A 373 0.03 -18.63 16.39
CA GLU A 373 -1.25 -19.09 16.94
C GLU A 373 -2.29 -17.96 16.98
N VAL A 374 -1.92 -16.78 17.47
CA VAL A 374 -2.82 -15.61 17.49
C VAL A 374 -3.30 -15.22 16.09
N TYR A 375 -2.40 -15.22 15.09
CA TYR A 375 -2.78 -14.93 13.70
C TYR A 375 -3.65 -16.03 13.08
N GLN A 376 -3.50 -17.30 13.48
CA GLN A 376 -4.34 -18.40 13.03
C GLN A 376 -5.78 -18.25 13.57
N VAL A 377 -5.94 -17.86 14.84
CA VAL A 377 -7.24 -17.54 15.44
C VAL A 377 -7.93 -16.40 14.68
N ASP A 378 -7.20 -15.32 14.38
CA ASP A 378 -7.73 -14.19 13.62
C ASP A 378 -8.14 -14.58 12.18
N ALA A 379 -7.33 -15.42 11.54
CA ALA A 379 -7.65 -15.93 10.20
C ALA A 379 -8.89 -16.83 10.20
N ALA A 380 -9.09 -17.63 11.24
CA ALA A 380 -10.31 -18.42 11.44
C ALA A 380 -11.52 -17.51 11.63
N ALA A 381 -11.44 -16.51 12.51
CA ALA A 381 -12.50 -15.54 12.76
C ALA A 381 -12.96 -14.82 11.46
N ARG A 382 -12.00 -14.41 10.62
CA ARG A 382 -12.30 -13.76 9.33
C ARG A 382 -12.93 -14.72 8.32
N ARG A 383 -12.42 -15.95 8.21
CA ARG A 383 -12.96 -16.97 7.31
C ARG A 383 -14.41 -17.31 7.67
N ASP A 384 -14.69 -17.38 8.95
CA ASP A 384 -16.00 -17.77 9.47
C ASP A 384 -16.95 -16.56 9.59
N GLY A 385 -16.52 -15.34 9.17
CA GLY A 385 -17.34 -14.14 9.10
C GLY A 385 -17.84 -13.64 10.46
N LEU A 386 -17.05 -13.82 11.53
CA LEU A 386 -17.45 -13.44 12.88
C LEU A 386 -17.63 -11.91 13.02
N THR A 387 -18.65 -11.51 13.74
CA THR A 387 -18.87 -10.10 14.12
C THR A 387 -17.73 -9.58 15.01
N PRO A 388 -17.53 -8.25 15.14
CA PRO A 388 -16.51 -7.69 16.02
C PRO A 388 -16.57 -8.22 17.46
N ALA A 389 -17.77 -8.33 18.03
CA ALA A 389 -17.99 -8.88 19.37
C ALA A 389 -17.63 -10.37 19.47
N GLN A 390 -18.05 -11.18 18.50
CA GLN A 390 -17.71 -12.60 18.43
C GLN A 390 -16.20 -12.82 18.26
N ARG A 391 -15.55 -11.99 17.42
CA ARG A 391 -14.10 -12.01 17.22
C ARG A 391 -13.36 -11.66 18.50
N LEU A 392 -13.81 -10.64 19.26
CA LEU A 392 -13.25 -10.31 20.57
C LEU A 392 -13.37 -11.48 21.55
N ALA A 393 -14.55 -12.09 21.68
CA ALA A 393 -14.77 -13.24 22.55
C ALA A 393 -13.87 -14.43 22.18
N LEU A 394 -13.71 -14.73 20.89
CA LEU A 394 -12.80 -15.77 20.39
C LEU A 394 -11.35 -15.48 20.75
N HIS A 395 -10.89 -14.24 20.56
CA HIS A 395 -9.53 -13.85 20.93
C HIS A 395 -9.29 -13.89 22.44
N GLN A 396 -10.28 -13.50 23.25
CA GLN A 396 -10.19 -13.63 24.72
C GLN A 396 -10.04 -15.09 25.14
N LEU A 397 -10.80 -15.99 24.52
CA LEU A 397 -10.78 -17.41 24.86
C LEU A 397 -9.48 -18.11 24.40
N GLU A 398 -9.06 -17.91 23.14
CA GLU A 398 -7.98 -18.67 22.53
C GLU A 398 -6.64 -17.92 22.53
N SER A 399 -6.63 -16.65 22.13
CA SER A 399 -5.40 -15.85 22.05
C SER A 399 -4.97 -15.26 23.39
N GLY A 400 -5.91 -15.00 24.30
CA GLY A 400 -5.64 -14.44 25.63
C GLY A 400 -4.62 -15.27 26.40
N PRO A 401 -4.86 -16.57 26.65
CA PRO A 401 -3.91 -17.44 27.35
C PRO A 401 -2.53 -17.53 26.70
N VAL A 402 -2.48 -17.51 25.34
CA VAL A 402 -1.22 -17.53 24.59
C VAL A 402 -0.42 -16.25 24.86
N MET A 403 -1.09 -15.09 24.79
CA MET A 403 -0.45 -13.80 25.03
C MET A 403 -0.04 -13.61 26.50
N GLU A 404 -0.79 -14.12 27.48
CA GLU A 404 -0.42 -14.10 28.89
C GLU A 404 0.86 -14.93 29.15
N LYS A 405 0.93 -16.13 28.59
CA LYS A 405 2.13 -16.97 28.66
C LYS A 405 3.32 -16.30 28.01
N LEU A 406 3.13 -15.71 26.83
CA LEU A 406 4.17 -14.96 26.14
C LEU A 406 4.66 -13.79 26.99
N LYS A 407 3.75 -13.01 27.60
CA LYS A 407 4.13 -11.90 28.47
C LYS A 407 4.99 -12.36 29.65
N ALA A 408 4.55 -13.40 30.36
CA ALA A 408 5.28 -13.97 31.49
C ALA A 408 6.70 -14.40 31.03
N TRP A 409 6.82 -15.07 29.90
CA TRP A 409 8.09 -15.48 29.34
C TRP A 409 8.99 -14.28 28.98
N LEU A 410 8.46 -13.23 28.35
CA LEU A 410 9.22 -12.00 28.04
C LEU A 410 9.72 -11.29 29.32
N ASP A 411 8.92 -11.26 30.38
CA ASP A 411 9.30 -10.68 31.67
C ASP A 411 10.42 -11.51 32.32
N GLU A 412 10.33 -12.84 32.24
CA GLU A 412 11.32 -13.77 32.76
C GLU A 412 12.70 -13.60 32.12
N GLN A 413 12.78 -13.29 30.82
CA GLN A 413 14.07 -13.11 30.13
C GLN A 413 14.94 -12.02 30.80
N PHE A 414 14.33 -10.96 31.33
CA PHE A 414 15.06 -9.89 32.00
C PHE A 414 15.20 -10.13 33.50
N THR A 415 14.14 -10.61 34.20
CA THR A 415 14.18 -10.84 35.64
C THR A 415 15.19 -11.93 36.02
N GLN A 416 15.32 -12.95 35.20
CA GLN A 416 16.31 -14.03 35.38
C GLN A 416 17.65 -13.76 34.68
N ARG A 417 17.85 -12.55 34.07
CA ARG A 417 19.09 -12.16 33.39
C ARG A 417 19.49 -13.13 32.26
N LYS A 418 18.53 -13.75 31.58
CA LYS A 418 18.77 -14.67 30.48
C LYS A 418 19.16 -13.95 29.19
N VAL A 419 18.70 -12.70 29.02
CA VAL A 419 18.95 -11.87 27.83
C VAL A 419 19.54 -10.53 28.25
N GLU A 420 20.58 -10.13 27.56
CA GLU A 420 21.22 -8.83 27.72
C GLU A 420 20.31 -7.73 27.09
N PRO A 421 19.94 -6.67 27.86
CA PRO A 421 18.94 -5.67 27.42
C PRO A 421 19.31 -4.90 26.15
N HIS A 422 20.60 -4.68 25.86
CA HIS A 422 21.08 -3.94 24.68
C HIS A 422 21.34 -4.83 23.47
N SER A 423 21.25 -6.16 23.62
CA SER A 423 21.30 -7.08 22.47
C SER A 423 20.11 -6.87 21.53
N GLY A 424 20.21 -7.32 20.28
CA GLY A 424 19.09 -7.25 19.33
C GLY A 424 17.81 -7.92 19.86
N LEU A 425 17.96 -9.08 20.51
CA LEU A 425 16.84 -9.78 21.17
C LEU A 425 16.30 -8.96 22.37
N GLY A 426 17.21 -8.41 23.21
CA GLY A 426 16.82 -7.57 24.34
C GLY A 426 16.03 -6.35 23.93
N GLN A 427 16.42 -5.69 22.84
CA GLN A 427 15.71 -4.54 22.27
C GLN A 427 14.32 -4.94 21.74
N ALA A 428 14.19 -6.09 21.04
CA ALA A 428 12.89 -6.60 20.57
C ALA A 428 11.94 -6.91 21.74
N ILE A 429 12.44 -7.56 22.80
CA ILE A 429 11.68 -7.85 24.02
C ILE A 429 11.26 -6.55 24.71
N ALA A 430 12.19 -5.60 24.91
CA ALA A 430 11.92 -4.31 25.55
C ALA A 430 10.84 -3.53 24.79
N HIS A 431 10.92 -3.50 23.44
CA HIS A 431 9.91 -2.87 22.59
C HIS A 431 8.53 -3.51 22.79
N MET A 432 8.42 -4.83 22.73
CA MET A 432 7.15 -5.53 22.90
C MET A 432 6.55 -5.31 24.31
N ARG A 433 7.36 -5.37 25.36
CA ARG A 433 6.93 -5.10 26.74
C ARG A 433 6.45 -3.66 26.93
N LYS A 434 7.20 -2.68 26.42
CA LYS A 434 6.86 -1.24 26.49
C LYS A 434 5.50 -0.94 25.87
N HIS A 435 5.18 -1.60 24.76
CA HIS A 435 3.96 -1.34 23.99
C HIS A 435 2.86 -2.38 24.23
N TRP A 436 3.01 -3.27 25.21
CA TRP A 436 2.15 -4.43 25.45
C TRP A 436 0.66 -4.10 25.45
N GLN A 437 0.25 -3.10 26.20
CA GLN A 437 -1.16 -2.71 26.31
C GLN A 437 -1.77 -2.34 24.94
N LYS A 438 -1.01 -1.65 24.12
CA LYS A 438 -1.45 -1.22 22.79
C LYS A 438 -1.37 -2.34 21.75
N LEU A 439 -0.38 -3.24 21.87
CA LEU A 439 -0.25 -4.42 21.03
C LEU A 439 -1.35 -5.46 21.28
N THR A 440 -1.92 -5.47 22.48
CA THR A 440 -2.97 -6.41 22.90
C THR A 440 -4.35 -5.77 23.01
N LEU A 441 -4.59 -4.63 22.33
CA LEU A 441 -5.89 -3.96 22.36
C LEU A 441 -7.00 -4.87 21.82
N PHE A 442 -6.72 -5.73 20.86
CA PHE A 442 -7.64 -6.70 20.26
C PHE A 442 -8.21 -7.73 21.24
N LEU A 443 -7.66 -7.83 22.46
CA LEU A 443 -8.19 -8.64 23.56
C LEU A 443 -9.18 -7.88 24.46
N ARG A 444 -9.41 -6.58 24.20
CA ARG A 444 -10.23 -5.73 25.09
C ARG A 444 -11.25 -4.89 24.36
N GLU A 445 -10.98 -4.54 23.10
CA GLU A 445 -11.83 -3.64 22.32
C GLU A 445 -12.37 -4.35 21.09
N GLU A 446 -13.69 -4.24 20.89
CA GLU A 446 -14.36 -4.78 19.70
C GLU A 446 -13.86 -4.10 18.43
N GLY A 447 -13.61 -4.90 17.40
CA GLY A 447 -13.14 -4.38 16.11
C GLY A 447 -11.65 -4.03 16.06
N ALA A 448 -10.91 -4.06 17.19
CA ALA A 448 -9.49 -3.74 17.18
C ALA A 448 -8.69 -4.73 16.31
N PRO A 449 -7.93 -4.21 15.30
CA PRO A 449 -7.12 -5.05 14.42
C PRO A 449 -5.83 -5.51 15.11
N LEU A 450 -5.23 -6.60 14.59
CA LEU A 450 -3.93 -7.09 15.05
C LEU A 450 -2.76 -6.30 14.46
N ASP A 451 -2.89 -5.83 13.22
CA ASP A 451 -1.79 -5.21 12.49
C ASP A 451 -2.25 -4.09 11.54
N ASN A 452 -1.25 -3.39 11.00
CA ASN A 452 -1.41 -2.28 10.06
C ASN A 452 -1.20 -2.69 8.60
N ASN A 453 -1.21 -3.97 8.28
CA ASN A 453 -0.87 -4.49 6.93
C ASN A 453 -1.79 -3.95 5.83
N ILE A 454 -3.03 -3.61 6.16
CA ILE A 454 -3.98 -3.02 5.20
C ILE A 454 -3.52 -1.62 4.75
N CYS A 455 -3.04 -0.79 5.67
CA CYS A 455 -2.50 0.53 5.37
C CYS A 455 -1.14 0.43 4.65
N GLU A 456 -0.28 -0.51 5.05
CA GLU A 456 0.99 -0.76 4.36
C GLU A 456 0.76 -1.18 2.89
N ARG A 457 -0.28 -1.99 2.61
CA ARG A 457 -0.67 -2.34 1.23
C ARG A 457 -1.16 -1.13 0.45
N ALA A 458 -1.95 -0.25 1.06
CA ALA A 458 -2.39 0.98 0.44
C ALA A 458 -1.19 1.88 0.08
N LEU A 459 -0.25 2.09 1.00
CA LEU A 459 0.95 2.87 0.77
C LEU A 459 1.86 2.35 -0.35
N LYS A 460 1.74 1.06 -0.74
CA LYS A 460 2.44 0.52 -1.91
C LYS A 460 2.11 1.26 -3.20
N LYS A 461 0.91 1.86 -3.33
CA LYS A 461 0.53 2.72 -4.47
C LYS A 461 1.46 3.95 -4.55
N ALA A 462 1.60 4.69 -3.45
CA ALA A 462 2.49 5.85 -3.37
C ALA A 462 3.98 5.46 -3.54
N ILE A 463 4.39 4.32 -2.96
CA ILE A 463 5.74 3.77 -3.12
C ILE A 463 6.02 3.41 -4.58
N LEU A 464 5.06 2.79 -5.28
CA LEU A 464 5.18 2.45 -6.70
C LEU A 464 5.32 3.71 -7.55
N HIS A 465 4.47 4.73 -7.29
CA HIS A 465 4.59 6.03 -7.95
C HIS A 465 5.99 6.64 -7.73
N ARG A 466 6.49 6.67 -6.48
CA ARG A 466 7.83 7.17 -6.16
C ARG A 466 8.93 6.40 -6.88
N LYS A 467 8.86 5.07 -6.93
CA LYS A 467 9.86 4.23 -7.61
C LYS A 467 9.90 4.47 -9.12
N ASN A 468 8.74 4.74 -9.75
CA ASN A 468 8.63 4.90 -11.20
C ASN A 468 8.82 6.35 -11.66
N ALA A 469 8.23 7.32 -10.93
CA ALA A 469 8.26 8.74 -11.28
C ALA A 469 9.35 9.53 -10.53
N LEU A 470 9.94 8.95 -9.47
CA LEU A 470 11.02 9.48 -8.63
C LEU A 470 10.59 10.67 -7.75
N PHE A 471 9.78 11.60 -8.23
CA PHE A 471 9.36 12.81 -7.52
C PHE A 471 8.06 13.38 -8.10
N TYR A 472 7.44 14.27 -7.33
CA TYR A 472 6.51 15.28 -7.84
C TYR A 472 7.28 16.59 -8.13
N ARG A 473 6.91 17.30 -9.19
CA ARG A 473 7.54 18.59 -9.53
C ARG A 473 7.10 19.70 -8.57
N THR A 474 5.82 19.75 -8.25
CA THR A 474 5.18 20.76 -7.40
C THR A 474 4.32 20.10 -6.32
N LEU A 475 3.98 20.85 -5.27
CA LEU A 475 3.05 20.41 -4.24
C LEU A 475 1.63 20.22 -4.81
N ASN A 476 1.22 21.09 -5.75
CA ASN A 476 -0.05 20.92 -6.46
C ASN A 476 -0.10 19.58 -7.22
N GLY A 477 1.01 19.21 -7.90
CA GLY A 477 1.12 17.91 -8.57
C GLY A 477 1.00 16.73 -7.61
N ALA A 478 1.48 16.85 -6.39
CA ALA A 478 1.29 15.84 -5.36
C ALA A 478 -0.17 15.76 -4.90
N ARG A 479 -0.83 16.90 -4.65
CA ARG A 479 -2.25 16.96 -4.26
C ARG A 479 -3.19 16.40 -5.32
N VAL A 480 -2.93 16.66 -6.60
CA VAL A 480 -3.65 16.01 -7.72
C VAL A 480 -3.49 14.49 -7.63
N GLY A 481 -2.27 14.01 -7.35
CA GLY A 481 -2.01 12.59 -7.15
C GLY A 481 -2.77 12.01 -5.96
N ASP A 482 -2.86 12.75 -4.84
CA ASP A 482 -3.57 12.33 -3.64
C ASP A 482 -5.08 12.12 -3.93
N VAL A 483 -5.71 13.04 -4.67
CA VAL A 483 -7.13 12.92 -5.08
C VAL A 483 -7.35 11.66 -5.92
N PHE A 484 -6.59 11.47 -7.01
CA PHE A 484 -6.74 10.30 -7.87
C PHE A 484 -6.43 8.99 -7.14
N MET A 485 -5.32 8.93 -6.39
CA MET A 485 -4.96 7.70 -5.65
C MET A 485 -6.03 7.33 -4.63
N SER A 486 -6.61 8.32 -3.93
CA SER A 486 -7.65 8.07 -2.92
C SER A 486 -8.93 7.52 -3.54
N LEU A 487 -9.42 8.16 -4.60
CA LEU A 487 -10.61 7.70 -5.31
C LEU A 487 -10.41 6.32 -5.93
N ILE A 488 -9.32 6.13 -6.70
CA ILE A 488 -9.00 4.86 -7.36
C ILE A 488 -8.90 3.73 -6.34
N HIS A 489 -8.14 3.94 -5.27
CA HIS A 489 -7.90 2.87 -4.31
C HIS A 489 -9.13 2.56 -3.45
N THR A 490 -9.94 3.56 -3.13
CA THR A 490 -11.22 3.33 -2.42
C THR A 490 -12.17 2.48 -3.26
N VAL A 491 -12.30 2.79 -4.56
CA VAL A 491 -13.13 1.97 -5.47
C VAL A 491 -12.61 0.53 -5.57
N GLU A 492 -11.28 0.35 -5.69
CA GLU A 492 -10.68 -0.99 -5.72
C GLU A 492 -10.97 -1.77 -4.42
N LEU A 493 -10.95 -1.11 -3.27
CA LEU A 493 -11.28 -1.73 -1.98
C LEU A 493 -12.76 -2.10 -1.87
N CYS A 494 -13.63 -1.37 -2.56
CA CYS A 494 -15.06 -1.65 -2.69
C CYS A 494 -15.37 -2.61 -3.86
N GLU A 495 -14.36 -3.27 -4.45
CA GLU A 495 -14.49 -4.21 -5.59
C GLU A 495 -15.13 -3.58 -6.84
N GLY A 496 -15.12 -2.25 -6.95
CA GLY A 496 -15.62 -1.49 -8.07
C GLY A 496 -14.63 -1.34 -9.22
N ASN A 497 -15.09 -0.81 -10.35
CA ASN A 497 -14.25 -0.46 -11.50
C ASN A 497 -13.81 1.02 -11.38
N PRO A 498 -12.51 1.31 -11.16
CA PRO A 498 -12.05 2.69 -10.99
C PRO A 498 -12.22 3.54 -12.26
N PHE A 499 -12.14 2.95 -13.45
CA PHE A 499 -12.33 3.68 -14.69
C PHE A 499 -13.78 4.17 -14.82
N ASP A 500 -14.74 3.29 -14.65
CA ASP A 500 -16.17 3.63 -14.75
C ASP A 500 -16.58 4.66 -13.70
N TYR A 501 -16.07 4.52 -12.47
CA TYR A 501 -16.32 5.48 -11.40
C TYR A 501 -15.77 6.87 -11.71
N LEU A 502 -14.50 6.97 -12.15
CA LEU A 502 -13.90 8.26 -12.51
C LEU A 502 -14.66 8.91 -13.67
N VAL A 503 -15.07 8.14 -14.69
CA VAL A 503 -15.85 8.65 -15.81
C VAL A 503 -17.20 9.17 -15.35
N ALA A 504 -17.90 8.44 -14.46
CA ALA A 504 -19.18 8.89 -13.90
C ALA A 504 -19.06 10.23 -13.18
N LEU A 505 -18.06 10.39 -12.31
CA LEU A 505 -17.82 11.64 -11.59
C LEU A 505 -17.44 12.80 -12.52
N LEU A 506 -16.62 12.54 -13.55
CA LEU A 506 -16.16 13.55 -14.49
C LEU A 506 -17.26 14.04 -15.43
N ARG A 507 -18.23 13.19 -15.77
CA ARG A 507 -19.40 13.53 -16.61
C ARG A 507 -20.45 14.34 -15.89
N HIS A 508 -20.56 14.18 -14.57
CA HIS A 508 -21.60 14.83 -13.75
C HIS A 508 -21.01 15.71 -12.64
N PRO A 509 -20.04 16.63 -12.93
CA PRO A 509 -19.31 17.36 -11.91
C PRO A 509 -20.19 18.27 -11.07
N GLU A 510 -21.26 18.84 -11.66
CA GLU A 510 -22.22 19.70 -10.95
C GLU A 510 -23.04 18.88 -9.94
N ALA A 511 -23.59 17.73 -10.35
CA ALA A 511 -24.36 16.84 -9.49
C ALA A 511 -23.48 16.26 -8.35
N VAL A 512 -22.21 15.94 -8.66
CA VAL A 512 -21.23 15.50 -7.67
C VAL A 512 -20.94 16.62 -6.64
N ALA A 513 -20.83 17.86 -7.09
CA ALA A 513 -20.59 18.99 -6.20
C ALA A 513 -21.83 19.33 -5.33
N GLU A 514 -23.03 19.18 -5.86
CA GLU A 514 -24.29 19.44 -5.16
C GLU A 514 -24.60 18.36 -4.10
N ALA A 515 -24.44 17.09 -4.44
CA ALA A 515 -24.78 15.96 -3.57
C ALA A 515 -23.65 14.90 -3.52
N PRO A 516 -22.42 15.22 -3.04
CA PRO A 516 -21.27 14.30 -3.10
C PRO A 516 -21.52 12.97 -2.37
N GLY A 517 -22.40 12.97 -1.36
CA GLY A 517 -22.80 11.78 -0.61
C GLY A 517 -23.56 10.74 -1.43
N GLU A 518 -24.12 11.09 -2.58
CA GLU A 518 -24.79 10.16 -3.49
C GLU A 518 -23.81 9.53 -4.49
N TRP A 519 -22.62 10.13 -4.66
CA TRP A 519 -21.60 9.72 -5.64
C TRP A 519 -20.41 8.98 -5.02
N ARG A 520 -20.59 8.32 -3.87
CA ARG A 520 -19.54 7.51 -3.23
C ARG A 520 -19.33 6.19 -4.01
N PRO A 521 -18.17 5.55 -3.90
CA PRO A 521 -17.84 4.32 -4.63
C PRO A 521 -18.87 3.19 -4.53
N TRP A 522 -19.63 3.12 -3.46
CA TRP A 522 -20.60 2.06 -3.18
C TRP A 522 -22.05 2.41 -3.53
N ASN A 523 -22.35 3.64 -3.90
CA ASN A 523 -23.73 4.06 -4.25
C ASN A 523 -23.85 4.86 -5.55
N TYR A 524 -22.75 5.31 -6.16
CA TYR A 524 -22.77 6.18 -7.35
C TYR A 524 -23.59 5.63 -8.53
N GLN A 525 -23.71 4.32 -8.67
CA GLN A 525 -24.49 3.71 -9.76
C GLN A 525 -25.97 4.09 -9.71
N GLN A 526 -26.51 4.31 -8.51
CA GLN A 526 -27.89 4.76 -8.32
C GLN A 526 -28.05 6.21 -8.76
N ALA A 527 -27.11 7.09 -8.35
CA ALA A 527 -27.08 8.49 -8.77
C ALA A 527 -26.89 8.62 -10.29
N LEU A 528 -25.98 7.82 -10.87
CA LEU A 528 -25.74 7.79 -12.31
C LEU A 528 -27.01 7.39 -13.08
N ALA A 529 -27.70 6.32 -12.65
CA ALA A 529 -28.95 5.89 -13.27
C ALA A 529 -30.06 6.95 -13.19
N ALA A 530 -30.10 7.75 -12.12
CA ALA A 530 -31.02 8.87 -11.96
C ALA A 530 -30.66 10.06 -12.87
N ALA A 531 -29.36 10.35 -13.00
CA ALA A 531 -28.87 11.45 -13.84
C ALA A 531 -29.02 11.18 -15.35
N ASP A 532 -28.88 9.92 -15.78
CA ASP A 532 -29.05 9.49 -17.16
C ASP A 532 -30.50 9.18 -17.55
N ALA A 533 -31.44 9.23 -16.59
CA ALA A 533 -32.85 9.03 -16.87
C ALA A 533 -33.37 10.19 -17.75
N PRO A 534 -34.06 9.93 -18.88
CA PRO A 534 -34.67 10.98 -19.70
C PRO A 534 -35.61 11.80 -18.82
N SER A 535 -35.40 13.13 -18.78
CA SER A 535 -36.29 14.05 -18.09
C SER A 535 -37.70 13.78 -18.58
N ALA A 536 -38.58 13.31 -17.68
CA ALA A 536 -40.02 13.19 -17.97
C ALA A 536 -40.54 14.59 -18.29
N SER A 537 -40.63 14.89 -19.56
CA SER A 537 -41.23 16.12 -20.12
C SER A 537 -42.74 16.10 -20.06
#